data_a44753cbc3d2f3dcdc2ddd0a48da5466
#
_entry.id   a44753cbc3d2f3dcdc2ddd0a48da5466
#
_cell.length_a   1.000
_cell.length_b   1.000
_cell.length_c   1.000
_cell.angle_alpha   90.00
_cell.angle_beta   90.00
_cell.angle_gamma   90.00
#
_symmetry.space_group_name_H-M   'P 1'
#
loop_
_entity.id
_entity.type
_entity.pdbx_description
1 polymer ?
#
loop_
_entity_poly.entity_id
_entity_poly.type
_entity_poly.pdbx_seq_one_letter_code
_entity_poly.pdbx_strand_id
1 'polypeptide(L)'
;IAPSLTWNIDTDTKLTLLSQFTRDDTGTTSQFLPIQGTKIKSPLGEISHHKNLGDPDYEFYDRTYYALGYAFEHRFNDTWQFKQNLRYTKSELSFQQLTVGSYAYSPADAAGTISRSTTNVDENIGQFALDNHFQADFATGDITHTVLLGLDHQRTDTSFRTIYGTASSINIFNPVNSVPTVRPTGDAYYDYNQKTVQTGLYAQDQM
;
A
#
# COMPACT_ATOMS: atom_id res chain seq x y z
N ILE A 1 0.06 12.22 10.41
CA ILE A 1 1.11 13.08 10.97
C ILE A 1 2.47 12.45 10.73
N ALA A 2 3.51 13.29 10.49
CA ALA A 2 4.87 12.81 10.20
C ALA A 2 5.91 13.77 10.83
N PRO A 3 6.05 13.80 12.17
CA PRO A 3 7.04 14.64 12.81
C PRO A 3 8.46 14.12 12.57
N SER A 4 9.41 15.05 12.52
CA SER A 4 10.83 14.79 12.48
C SER A 4 11.58 15.72 13.44
N LEU A 5 12.71 15.25 13.95
CA LEU A 5 13.59 16.02 14.84
C LEU A 5 15.02 15.83 14.38
N THR A 6 15.69 16.92 14.07
CA THR A 6 17.12 16.90 13.75
C THR A 6 17.93 17.44 14.94
N TRP A 7 18.92 16.68 15.33
CA TRP A 7 19.89 17.04 16.34
C TRP A 7 21.29 17.13 15.70
N ASN A 8 21.84 18.34 15.68
CA ASN A 8 23.23 18.58 15.32
C ASN A 8 24.06 18.36 16.57
N ILE A 9 24.68 17.19 16.67
CA ILE A 9 25.48 16.78 17.86
C ILE A 9 26.72 17.65 17.94
N ASP A 10 27.38 17.84 16.80
CA ASP A 10 28.49 18.76 16.58
C ASP A 10 28.51 19.25 15.13
N THR A 11 29.61 19.85 14.65
CA THR A 11 29.76 20.35 13.27
C THR A 11 29.79 19.26 12.23
N ASP A 12 30.16 18.05 12.61
CA ASP A 12 30.42 16.92 11.72
C ASP A 12 29.42 15.78 11.91
N THR A 13 28.58 15.84 12.96
CA THR A 13 27.66 14.76 13.34
C THR A 13 26.23 15.24 13.43
N LYS A 14 25.34 14.61 12.65
CA LYS A 14 23.92 14.92 12.62
C LYS A 14 23.08 13.64 12.76
N LEU A 15 22.05 13.70 13.61
CA LEU A 15 21.05 12.66 13.76
C LEU A 15 19.67 13.25 13.51
N THR A 16 18.93 12.69 12.56
CA THR A 16 17.53 13.05 12.32
C THR A 16 16.64 11.88 12.68
N LEU A 17 15.78 12.06 13.66
CA LEU A 17 14.72 11.10 14.00
C LEU A 17 13.50 11.35 13.10
N LEU A 18 12.93 10.28 12.60
CA LEU A 18 11.81 10.29 11.66
C LEU A 18 10.68 9.44 12.19
N SER A 19 9.46 9.95 12.13
CA SER A 19 8.29 9.17 12.48
C SER A 19 7.11 9.50 11.56
N GLN A 20 6.22 8.55 11.39
CA GLN A 20 4.97 8.72 10.64
C GLN A 20 3.89 7.89 11.27
N PHE A 21 2.70 8.45 11.34
CA PHE A 21 1.47 7.75 11.69
C PHE A 21 0.37 8.16 10.72
N THR A 22 -0.31 7.17 10.16
CA THR A 22 -1.48 7.36 9.29
C THR A 22 -2.56 6.38 9.72
N ARG A 23 -3.77 6.87 9.84
CA ARG A 23 -4.97 6.06 10.00
C ARG A 23 -5.95 6.44 8.90
N ASP A 24 -6.38 5.46 8.14
CA ASP A 24 -7.43 5.57 7.14
C ASP A 24 -8.62 4.75 7.64
N ASP A 25 -9.75 5.41 7.78
CA ASP A 25 -11.03 4.80 8.15
C ASP A 25 -12.06 5.36 7.17
N THR A 26 -12.33 4.61 6.14
CA THR A 26 -13.14 5.05 5.00
C THR A 26 -14.00 3.90 4.47
N GLY A 27 -15.03 4.24 3.68
CA GLY A 27 -15.69 3.28 2.82
C GLY A 27 -14.80 2.88 1.65
N THR A 28 -15.09 1.76 1.02
CA THR A 28 -14.42 1.38 -0.23
C THR A 28 -15.00 2.16 -1.40
N THR A 29 -14.15 2.51 -2.35
CA THR A 29 -14.52 3.37 -3.49
C THR A 29 -14.40 2.69 -4.85
N SER A 30 -13.96 1.46 -4.88
CA SER A 30 -13.67 0.75 -6.12
C SER A 30 -14.90 0.02 -6.63
N GLN A 31 -15.54 0.57 -7.67
CA GLN A 31 -16.68 -0.05 -8.34
C GLN A 31 -16.39 -0.25 -9.82
N PHE A 32 -16.59 -1.48 -10.29
CA PHE A 32 -16.45 -1.82 -11.71
C PHE A 32 -17.84 -1.92 -12.33
N LEU A 33 -18.26 -0.86 -13.02
CA LEU A 33 -19.56 -0.84 -13.68
C LEU A 33 -19.50 -1.62 -15.00
N PRO A 34 -20.62 -2.26 -15.42
CA PRO A 34 -20.71 -2.91 -16.72
C PRO A 34 -20.44 -1.93 -17.87
N ILE A 35 -19.85 -2.43 -18.94
CA ILE A 35 -19.59 -1.63 -20.13
C ILE A 35 -20.90 -1.19 -20.83
N GLN A 36 -21.94 -2.05 -20.78
CA GLN A 36 -23.28 -1.71 -21.24
C GLN A 36 -23.94 -0.75 -20.25
N GLY A 37 -24.40 0.36 -20.77
CA GLY A 37 -24.98 1.43 -19.96
C GLY A 37 -23.95 2.45 -19.43
N THR A 38 -22.63 2.21 -19.65
CA THR A 38 -21.59 3.20 -19.35
C THR A 38 -20.88 3.67 -20.61
N LYS A 39 -20.19 2.78 -21.34
CA LYS A 39 -19.46 3.09 -22.57
C LYS A 39 -20.23 2.69 -23.83
N ILE A 40 -21.05 1.66 -23.74
CA ILE A 40 -21.90 1.16 -24.81
C ILE A 40 -23.35 1.39 -24.40
N LYS A 41 -24.19 1.81 -25.35
CA LYS A 41 -25.62 2.01 -25.10
C LYS A 41 -26.28 0.71 -24.62
N SER A 42 -27.09 0.82 -23.59
CA SER A 42 -27.95 -0.25 -23.11
C SER A 42 -29.42 0.04 -23.47
N PRO A 43 -30.22 -0.96 -23.82
CA PRO A 43 -31.67 -0.79 -23.97
C PRO A 43 -32.36 -0.29 -22.67
N LEU A 44 -31.74 -0.54 -21.52
CA LEU A 44 -32.24 -0.15 -20.22
C LEU A 44 -31.81 1.29 -19.79
N GLY A 45 -31.05 1.97 -20.66
CA GLY A 45 -30.58 3.33 -20.41
C GLY A 45 -29.13 3.44 -19.96
N GLU A 46 -28.79 4.58 -19.39
CA GLU A 46 -27.44 4.91 -18.90
C GLU A 46 -27.31 4.65 -17.41
N ILE A 47 -26.18 4.10 -16.99
CA ILE A 47 -25.84 3.89 -15.59
C ILE A 47 -25.12 5.16 -15.10
N SER A 48 -25.72 5.88 -14.17
CA SER A 48 -25.10 7.05 -13.57
C SER A 48 -23.87 6.66 -12.73
N HIS A 49 -22.75 7.36 -12.95
CA HIS A 49 -21.53 7.19 -12.18
C HIS A 49 -21.63 7.64 -10.71
N HIS A 50 -22.73 8.32 -10.34
CA HIS A 50 -23.04 8.69 -8.96
C HIS A 50 -23.72 7.58 -8.15
N LYS A 51 -24.10 6.46 -8.80
CA LYS A 51 -24.78 5.38 -8.08
C LYS A 51 -23.80 4.49 -7.37
N ASN A 52 -24.05 4.25 -6.09
CA ASN A 52 -23.34 3.24 -5.30
C ASN A 52 -24.07 1.89 -5.49
N LEU A 53 -23.37 0.89 -6.03
CA LEU A 53 -23.84 -0.47 -6.19
C LEU A 53 -23.33 -1.40 -5.08
N GLY A 54 -22.55 -0.87 -4.15
CA GLY A 54 -22.05 -1.55 -2.96
C GLY A 54 -23.09 -1.61 -1.85
N ASP A 55 -22.62 -1.84 -0.65
CA ASP A 55 -23.40 -1.87 0.58
C ASP A 55 -22.63 -1.06 1.65
N PRO A 56 -23.02 0.20 1.91
CA PRO A 56 -22.29 1.06 2.84
C PRO A 56 -22.20 0.53 4.27
N ASP A 57 -23.16 -0.34 4.67
CA ASP A 57 -23.17 -0.96 6.00
C ASP A 57 -22.19 -2.14 6.09
N TYR A 58 -21.73 -2.64 4.95
CA TYR A 58 -20.79 -3.75 4.85
C TYR A 58 -19.38 -3.29 4.50
N GLU A 59 -19.24 -2.30 3.63
CA GLU A 59 -17.99 -1.90 3.01
C GLU A 59 -17.21 -0.97 3.93
N PHE A 60 -15.96 -1.32 4.17
CA PHE A 60 -15.01 -0.44 4.86
C PHE A 60 -13.57 -0.71 4.42
N TYR A 61 -12.72 0.28 4.66
CA TYR A 61 -11.28 0.23 4.55
C TYR A 61 -10.68 0.85 5.81
N ASP A 62 -10.18 0.02 6.71
CA ASP A 62 -9.49 0.45 7.94
C ASP A 62 -8.03 0.07 7.84
N ARG A 63 -7.17 1.07 7.79
CA ARG A 63 -5.72 0.89 7.75
C ARG A 63 -5.05 1.74 8.81
N THR A 64 -4.20 1.10 9.61
CA THR A 64 -3.27 1.77 10.50
C THR A 64 -1.84 1.56 9.98
N TYR A 65 -1.11 2.65 9.78
CA TYR A 65 0.28 2.62 9.35
C TYR A 65 1.13 3.47 10.29
N TYR A 66 2.25 2.94 10.71
CA TYR A 66 3.27 3.71 11.39
C TYR A 66 4.67 3.36 10.91
N ALA A 67 5.55 4.36 10.99
CA ALA A 67 6.96 4.22 10.71
C ALA A 67 7.77 4.97 11.75
N LEU A 68 8.89 4.37 12.14
CA LEU A 68 9.91 4.98 12.97
C LEU A 68 11.27 4.75 12.34
N GLY A 69 12.13 5.72 12.40
CA GLY A 69 13.46 5.59 11.84
C GLY A 69 14.37 6.74 12.20
N TYR A 70 15.58 6.65 11.69
CA TYR A 70 16.54 7.74 11.79
C TYR A 70 17.43 7.79 10.55
N ALA A 71 18.00 8.98 10.32
CA ALA A 71 19.12 9.23 9.45
C ALA A 71 20.28 9.77 10.30
N PHE A 72 21.38 9.07 10.28
CA PHE A 72 22.63 9.45 10.95
C PHE A 72 23.68 9.79 9.91
N GLU A 73 24.39 10.89 10.11
CA GLU A 73 25.48 11.34 9.26
C GLU A 73 26.66 11.74 10.11
N HIS A 74 27.85 11.30 9.73
CA HIS A 74 29.10 11.70 10.37
C HIS A 74 30.19 11.92 9.34
N ARG A 75 30.78 13.11 9.35
CA ARG A 75 31.93 13.47 8.53
C ARG A 75 33.21 13.26 9.32
N PHE A 76 34.07 12.37 8.88
CA PHE A 76 35.35 12.11 9.52
C PHE A 76 36.40 13.16 9.14
N ASN A 77 36.34 13.62 7.89
CA ASN A 77 37.23 14.67 7.35
C ASN A 77 36.64 15.15 5.98
N ASP A 78 37.37 15.97 5.25
CA ASP A 78 36.93 16.56 3.97
C ASP A 78 36.71 15.50 2.87
N THR A 79 37.27 14.31 3.01
CA THR A 79 37.14 13.22 2.04
C THR A 79 36.08 12.20 2.45
N TRP A 80 35.98 11.83 3.73
CA TRP A 80 35.20 10.69 4.16
C TRP A 80 33.99 11.08 5.01
N GLN A 81 32.84 10.55 4.60
CA GLN A 81 31.58 10.64 5.35
C GLN A 81 30.94 9.26 5.47
N PHE A 82 30.32 9.00 6.61
CA PHE A 82 29.48 7.83 6.85
C PHE A 82 28.03 8.26 7.00
N LYS A 83 27.12 7.51 6.38
CA LYS A 83 25.67 7.67 6.57
C LYS A 83 25.03 6.33 6.89
N GLN A 84 24.06 6.38 7.78
CA GLN A 84 23.24 5.24 8.13
C GLN A 84 21.77 5.65 8.18
N ASN A 85 20.92 4.91 7.47
CA ASN A 85 19.48 5.09 7.50
C ASN A 85 18.85 3.81 8.03
N LEU A 86 18.03 3.95 9.06
CA LEU A 86 17.22 2.86 9.59
C LEU A 86 15.75 3.25 9.53
N ARG A 87 14.91 2.30 9.12
CA ARG A 87 13.47 2.48 9.13
C ARG A 87 12.78 1.18 9.50
N TYR A 88 11.87 1.26 10.45
CA TYR A 88 10.89 0.24 10.76
C TYR A 88 9.50 0.76 10.38
N THR A 89 8.72 -0.06 9.67
CA THR A 89 7.34 0.26 9.34
C THR A 89 6.43 -0.89 9.73
N LYS A 90 5.19 -0.55 10.08
CA LYS A 90 4.12 -1.53 10.23
C LYS A 90 2.84 -1.00 9.61
N SER A 91 2.15 -1.86 8.87
CA SER A 91 0.84 -1.61 8.29
C SER A 91 -0.10 -2.73 8.68
N GLU A 92 -1.25 -2.36 9.20
CA GLU A 92 -2.36 -3.27 9.50
C GLU A 92 -3.57 -2.80 8.70
N LEU A 93 -4.13 -3.69 7.89
CA LEU A 93 -5.26 -3.42 7.02
C LEU A 93 -6.36 -4.45 7.27
N SER A 94 -7.58 -3.97 7.48
CA SER A 94 -8.80 -4.75 7.34
C SER A 94 -9.72 -4.07 6.34
N PHE A 95 -10.26 -4.85 5.41
CA PHE A 95 -10.94 -4.32 4.25
C PHE A 95 -12.08 -5.24 3.84
N GLN A 96 -13.27 -4.66 3.59
CA GLN A 96 -14.43 -5.36 3.05
C GLN A 96 -14.98 -4.57 1.88
N GLN A 97 -15.18 -5.25 0.75
CA GLN A 97 -15.67 -4.65 -0.48
C GLN A 97 -16.70 -5.53 -1.17
N LEU A 98 -17.67 -4.88 -1.79
CA LEU A 98 -18.55 -5.47 -2.79
C LEU A 98 -18.10 -5.08 -4.19
N THR A 99 -18.06 -6.05 -5.09
CA THR A 99 -17.87 -5.82 -6.52
C THR A 99 -19.09 -6.33 -7.29
N VAL A 100 -19.50 -5.56 -8.30
CA VAL A 100 -20.58 -5.98 -9.21
C VAL A 100 -20.04 -6.85 -10.31
N GLY A 101 -20.71 -7.94 -10.56
CA GLY A 101 -20.31 -8.94 -11.56
C GLY A 101 -19.10 -9.75 -11.14
N SER A 102 -18.69 -10.63 -12.02
CA SER A 102 -17.44 -11.35 -11.98
C SER A 102 -16.50 -10.67 -12.98
N TYR A 103 -15.53 -9.91 -12.48
CA TYR A 103 -14.52 -9.24 -13.30
C TYR A 103 -15.10 -8.38 -14.45
N ALA A 104 -15.81 -7.31 -14.11
CA ALA A 104 -16.15 -6.19 -15.00
C ALA A 104 -16.96 -6.47 -16.27
N TYR A 105 -17.19 -7.71 -16.65
CA TYR A 105 -17.80 -8.06 -17.94
C TYR A 105 -19.08 -8.89 -17.87
N SER A 106 -19.57 -9.20 -16.66
CA SER A 106 -20.89 -9.84 -16.59
C SER A 106 -21.97 -8.82 -16.96
N PRO A 107 -22.65 -8.96 -18.10
CA PRO A 107 -23.75 -8.08 -18.41
C PRO A 107 -24.84 -8.27 -17.33
N ALA A 108 -25.51 -7.19 -16.99
CA ALA A 108 -26.77 -7.30 -16.28
C ALA A 108 -27.77 -8.14 -17.11
N ASP A 109 -28.69 -8.78 -16.43
CA ASP A 109 -29.81 -9.44 -17.11
C ASP A 109 -30.70 -8.41 -17.83
N ALA A 110 -31.74 -8.91 -18.53
CA ALA A 110 -32.68 -8.06 -19.29
C ALA A 110 -33.43 -7.06 -18.38
N ALA A 111 -33.49 -7.26 -17.08
CA ALA A 111 -34.09 -6.36 -16.11
C ALA A 111 -33.08 -5.40 -15.45
N GLY A 112 -31.79 -5.51 -15.78
CA GLY A 112 -30.72 -4.72 -15.20
C GLY A 112 -30.19 -5.26 -13.86
N THR A 113 -30.47 -6.52 -13.55
CA THR A 113 -29.97 -7.17 -12.32
C THR A 113 -28.58 -7.75 -12.57
N ILE A 114 -27.67 -7.51 -11.64
CA ILE A 114 -26.30 -8.01 -11.69
C ILE A 114 -25.94 -8.69 -10.39
N SER A 115 -25.18 -9.79 -10.46
CA SER A 115 -24.63 -10.46 -9.30
C SER A 115 -23.55 -9.60 -8.59
N ARG A 116 -23.36 -9.81 -7.32
CA ARG A 116 -22.29 -9.18 -6.54
C ARG A 116 -21.46 -10.24 -5.83
N SER A 117 -20.19 -9.93 -5.66
CA SER A 117 -19.25 -10.73 -4.90
C SER A 117 -18.62 -9.88 -3.79
N THR A 118 -18.19 -10.54 -2.71
CA THR A 118 -17.47 -9.90 -1.61
C THR A 118 -16.00 -10.24 -1.66
N THR A 119 -15.17 -9.27 -1.34
CA THR A 119 -13.74 -9.44 -1.09
C THR A 119 -13.45 -8.96 0.32
N ASN A 120 -12.85 -9.81 1.13
CA ASN A 120 -12.50 -9.51 2.51
C ASN A 120 -11.01 -9.80 2.69
N VAL A 121 -10.28 -8.80 3.13
CA VAL A 121 -8.82 -8.87 3.30
C VAL A 121 -8.47 -8.47 4.71
N ASP A 122 -7.62 -9.26 5.34
CA ASP A 122 -6.89 -8.90 6.55
C ASP A 122 -5.39 -9.05 6.24
N GLU A 123 -4.65 -7.96 6.36
CA GLU A 123 -3.22 -7.91 6.04
C GLU A 123 -2.43 -7.25 7.16
N ASN A 124 -1.26 -7.82 7.45
CA ASN A 124 -0.31 -7.27 8.41
C ASN A 124 1.08 -7.33 7.79
N ILE A 125 1.71 -6.16 7.62
CA ILE A 125 3.06 -6.06 7.06
C ILE A 125 3.95 -5.37 8.08
N GLY A 126 5.05 -6.01 8.44
CA GLY A 126 6.16 -5.42 9.19
C GLY A 126 7.40 -5.37 8.31
N GLN A 127 8.06 -4.23 8.22
CA GLN A 127 9.29 -4.07 7.44
C GLN A 127 10.38 -3.40 8.28
N PHE A 128 11.56 -3.97 8.23
CA PHE A 128 12.80 -3.38 8.72
C PHE A 128 13.73 -3.13 7.54
N ALA A 129 14.30 -1.93 7.47
CA ALA A 129 15.29 -1.56 6.45
C ALA A 129 16.45 -0.82 7.12
N LEU A 130 17.67 -1.20 6.78
CA LEU A 130 18.91 -0.59 7.22
C LEU A 130 19.82 -0.40 6.02
N ASP A 131 20.25 0.82 5.78
CA ASP A 131 21.25 1.18 4.79
C ASP A 131 22.44 1.83 5.47
N ASN A 132 23.63 1.38 5.14
CA ASN A 132 24.88 1.94 5.60
C ASN A 132 25.76 2.23 4.40
N HIS A 133 26.29 3.43 4.29
CA HIS A 133 27.26 3.72 3.25
C HIS A 133 28.36 4.70 3.70
N PHE A 134 29.51 4.50 3.11
CA PHE A 134 30.61 5.44 3.11
C PHE A 134 30.58 6.20 1.79
N GLN A 135 30.76 7.51 1.87
CA GLN A 135 31.02 8.40 0.75
C GLN A 135 32.44 8.90 0.84
N ALA A 136 33.14 8.93 -0.30
CA ALA A 136 34.46 9.52 -0.43
C ALA A 136 34.45 10.56 -1.55
N ASP A 137 34.79 11.80 -1.23
CA ASP A 137 34.95 12.91 -2.18
C ASP A 137 36.44 13.21 -2.36
N PHE A 138 36.96 13.05 -3.59
CA PHE A 138 38.36 13.30 -3.89
C PHE A 138 38.55 13.66 -5.37
N ALA A 139 39.75 14.08 -5.76
CA ALA A 139 40.09 14.37 -7.16
C ALA A 139 41.26 13.53 -7.63
N THR A 140 41.21 13.10 -8.90
CA THR A 140 42.30 12.46 -9.61
C THR A 140 42.65 13.30 -10.85
N GLY A 141 43.64 14.15 -10.74
CA GLY A 141 43.92 15.17 -11.76
C GLY A 141 42.78 16.17 -11.86
N ASP A 142 42.21 16.31 -13.04
CA ASP A 142 41.08 17.21 -13.32
C ASP A 142 39.71 16.57 -13.09
N ILE A 143 39.67 15.31 -12.67
CA ILE A 143 38.42 14.57 -12.45
C ILE A 143 38.11 14.59 -10.96
N THR A 144 36.90 15.04 -10.62
CA THR A 144 36.35 14.93 -9.25
C THR A 144 35.54 13.66 -9.15
N HIS A 145 35.66 12.94 -8.04
CA HIS A 145 34.98 11.70 -7.75
C HIS A 145 34.14 11.85 -6.51
N THR A 146 32.89 11.35 -6.57
CA THR A 146 32.08 11.05 -5.39
C THR A 146 31.80 9.53 -5.41
N VAL A 147 32.58 8.80 -4.62
CA VAL A 147 32.46 7.35 -4.50
C VAL A 147 31.52 6.99 -3.35
N LEU A 148 30.55 6.10 -3.60
CA LEU A 148 29.68 5.50 -2.62
C LEU A 148 29.97 4.00 -2.52
N LEU A 149 30.16 3.50 -1.28
CA LEU A 149 30.28 2.08 -0.98
C LEU A 149 29.29 1.76 0.15
N GLY A 150 28.37 0.85 -0.10
CA GLY A 150 27.32 0.61 0.89
C GLY A 150 26.86 -0.83 0.99
N LEU A 151 26.13 -1.05 2.07
CA LEU A 151 25.43 -2.29 2.41
C LEU A 151 24.01 -1.94 2.82
N ASP A 152 23.04 -2.51 2.13
CA ASP A 152 21.65 -2.47 2.51
C ASP A 152 21.17 -3.82 3.04
N HIS A 153 20.26 -3.77 4.01
CA HIS A 153 19.58 -4.94 4.53
C HIS A 153 18.10 -4.63 4.75
N GLN A 154 17.25 -5.49 4.22
CA GLN A 154 15.81 -5.37 4.35
C GLN A 154 15.20 -6.71 4.78
N ARG A 155 14.25 -6.64 5.70
CA ARG A 155 13.39 -7.75 6.09
C ARG A 155 11.95 -7.30 6.06
N THR A 156 11.11 -8.07 5.38
CA THR A 156 9.66 -7.89 5.36
C THR A 156 8.99 -9.17 5.83
N ASP A 157 8.13 -9.03 6.83
CA ASP A 157 7.25 -10.09 7.30
C ASP A 157 5.81 -9.68 6.93
N THR A 158 5.10 -10.54 6.18
CA THR A 158 3.74 -10.33 5.72
C THR A 158 2.85 -11.47 6.20
N SER A 159 1.72 -11.14 6.82
CA SER A 159 0.60 -12.04 7.02
C SER A 159 -0.57 -11.53 6.19
N PHE A 160 -1.12 -12.38 5.35
CA PHE A 160 -2.19 -12.02 4.43
C PHE A 160 -3.26 -13.09 4.41
N ARG A 161 -4.51 -12.65 4.57
CA ARG A 161 -5.67 -13.51 4.46
C ARG A 161 -6.74 -12.84 3.60
N THR A 162 -7.31 -13.58 2.64
CA THR A 162 -8.45 -13.11 1.87
C THR A 162 -9.52 -14.17 1.73
N ILE A 163 -10.77 -13.78 1.90
CA ILE A 163 -11.95 -14.62 1.71
C ILE A 163 -12.84 -13.94 0.69
N TYR A 164 -13.23 -14.68 -0.33
CA TYR A 164 -14.24 -14.28 -1.29
C TYR A 164 -15.59 -14.90 -0.95
N GLY A 165 -16.65 -14.18 -1.30
CA GLY A 165 -18.01 -14.63 -1.09
C GLY A 165 -18.97 -14.03 -2.12
N THR A 166 -20.23 -14.28 -1.91
CA THR A 166 -21.31 -13.74 -2.74
C THR A 166 -22.21 -12.84 -1.91
N ALA A 167 -22.81 -11.86 -2.55
CA ALA A 167 -23.86 -11.04 -1.97
C ALA A 167 -25.10 -11.09 -2.85
N SER A 168 -26.21 -10.57 -2.33
CA SER A 168 -27.45 -10.45 -3.10
C SER A 168 -27.22 -9.65 -4.38
N SER A 169 -27.83 -10.08 -5.48
CA SER A 169 -27.85 -9.32 -6.73
C SER A 169 -28.51 -7.96 -6.53
N ILE A 170 -28.14 -6.99 -7.37
CA ILE A 170 -28.68 -5.62 -7.31
C ILE A 170 -29.11 -5.16 -8.70
N ASN A 171 -30.15 -4.32 -8.76
CA ASN A 171 -30.49 -3.65 -9.99
C ASN A 171 -29.62 -2.41 -10.18
N ILE A 172 -28.85 -2.35 -11.28
CA ILE A 172 -27.90 -1.28 -11.54
C ILE A 172 -28.54 0.08 -11.88
N PHE A 173 -29.81 0.09 -12.29
CA PHE A 173 -30.55 1.30 -12.62
C PHE A 173 -31.33 1.84 -11.43
N ASN A 174 -31.71 0.96 -10.51
CA ASN A 174 -32.38 1.31 -9.24
C ASN A 174 -31.80 0.48 -8.08
N PRO A 175 -30.57 0.79 -7.62
CA PRO A 175 -29.89 0.00 -6.60
C PRO A 175 -30.58 0.14 -5.23
N VAL A 176 -30.99 -0.99 -4.67
CA VAL A 176 -31.55 -1.09 -3.32
C VAL A 176 -30.94 -2.28 -2.62
N ASN A 177 -30.28 -2.07 -1.50
CA ASN A 177 -29.78 -3.12 -0.62
C ASN A 177 -30.93 -3.66 0.23
N SER A 178 -31.70 -4.61 -0.30
CA SER A 178 -32.85 -5.22 0.38
C SER A 178 -32.46 -6.37 1.32
N VAL A 179 -31.27 -6.91 1.16
CA VAL A 179 -30.72 -8.00 1.96
C VAL A 179 -29.36 -7.57 2.49
N PRO A 180 -29.15 -7.53 3.81
CA PRO A 180 -27.86 -7.19 4.38
C PRO A 180 -26.76 -8.15 3.90
N THR A 181 -25.61 -7.60 3.55
CA THR A 181 -24.44 -8.39 3.18
C THR A 181 -23.78 -8.92 4.44
N VAL A 182 -23.44 -10.20 4.43
CA VAL A 182 -22.78 -10.86 5.56
C VAL A 182 -21.36 -11.24 5.18
N ARG A 183 -20.41 -10.97 6.06
CA ARG A 183 -19.02 -11.41 5.85
C ARG A 183 -18.99 -12.94 5.72
N PRO A 184 -18.42 -13.47 4.63
CA PRO A 184 -18.32 -14.91 4.45
C PRO A 184 -17.45 -15.54 5.55
N THR A 185 -17.88 -16.70 6.02
CA THR A 185 -17.15 -17.54 6.95
C THR A 185 -16.71 -18.79 6.21
N GLY A 186 -15.52 -19.30 6.46
CA GLY A 186 -15.00 -20.50 5.82
C GLY A 186 -13.52 -20.37 5.51
N ASP A 187 -13.06 -21.26 4.64
CA ASP A 187 -11.66 -21.31 4.25
C ASP A 187 -11.27 -20.06 3.43
N ALA A 188 -10.12 -19.53 3.75
CA ALA A 188 -9.56 -18.42 3.01
C ALA A 188 -9.10 -18.90 1.63
N TYR A 189 -9.31 -18.06 0.61
CA TYR A 189 -8.77 -18.31 -0.73
C TYR A 189 -7.24 -18.16 -0.74
N TYR A 190 -6.75 -17.15 -0.03
CA TYR A 190 -5.34 -17.00 0.32
C TYR A 190 -5.21 -16.87 1.83
N ASP A 191 -4.31 -17.64 2.42
CA ASP A 191 -3.91 -17.53 3.82
C ASP A 191 -2.44 -17.92 3.91
N TYR A 192 -1.57 -16.91 4.05
CA TYR A 192 -0.14 -17.16 4.09
C TYR A 192 0.61 -16.18 4.99
N ASN A 193 1.74 -16.67 5.48
CA ASN A 193 2.75 -15.85 6.10
C ASN A 193 4.01 -15.92 5.23
N GLN A 194 4.52 -14.76 4.83
CA GLN A 194 5.70 -14.65 4.00
C GLN A 194 6.77 -13.84 4.73
N LYS A 195 7.99 -14.32 4.67
CA LYS A 195 9.17 -13.61 5.12
C LYS A 195 10.13 -13.42 3.96
N THR A 196 10.45 -12.18 3.65
CA THR A 196 11.45 -11.81 2.65
C THR A 196 12.63 -11.15 3.35
N VAL A 197 13.83 -11.60 3.04
CA VAL A 197 15.08 -11.01 3.53
C VAL A 197 15.96 -10.74 2.32
N GLN A 198 16.47 -9.52 2.24
CA GLN A 198 17.37 -9.08 1.19
C GLN A 198 18.60 -8.42 1.83
N THR A 199 19.76 -8.66 1.27
CA THR A 199 21.01 -7.98 1.63
C THR A 199 21.75 -7.68 0.36
N GLY A 200 22.12 -6.43 0.15
CA GLY A 200 22.83 -5.95 -1.01
C GLY A 200 24.13 -5.25 -0.65
N LEU A 201 25.12 -5.39 -1.50
CA LEU A 201 26.32 -4.56 -1.51
C LEU A 201 26.28 -3.71 -2.77
N TYR A 202 26.64 -2.45 -2.66
CA TYR A 202 26.67 -1.55 -3.81
C TYR A 202 27.92 -0.67 -3.80
N ALA A 203 28.36 -0.31 -5.00
CA ALA A 203 29.43 0.65 -5.24
C ALA A 203 29.04 1.54 -6.41
N GLN A 204 29.29 2.83 -6.30
CA GLN A 204 29.04 3.82 -7.34
C GLN A 204 30.16 4.84 -7.33
N ASP A 205 30.58 5.31 -8.50
CA ASP A 205 31.43 6.48 -8.67
C ASP A 205 30.72 7.48 -9.59
N GLN A 206 30.58 8.71 -9.12
CA GLN A 206 30.10 9.83 -9.90
C GLN A 206 31.27 10.74 -10.21
N MET A 207 31.58 10.89 -11.51
CA MET A 207 32.66 11.68 -12.04
C MET A 207 32.16 12.95 -12.72
#